data_97142cb63c8a088614e932af3426300c
#
_entry.id   97142cb63c8a088614e932af3426300c
#
_cell.length_a   1.000
_cell.length_b   1.000
_cell.length_c   1.000
_cell.angle_alpha   90.00
_cell.angle_beta   90.00
_cell.angle_gamma   90.00
#
_symmetry.space_group_name_H-M   'P 1'
#
loop_
_entity.id
_entity.type
_entity.pdbx_description
1 polymer ?
#
loop_
_entity_poly.entity_id
_entity_poly.type
_entity_poly.pdbx_seq_one_letter_code
_entity_poly.pdbx_strand_id
1 'polypeptide(L)'
;MMGTYVDLRIYDEGKEEVLDLAVERIEELENKLSMNDSNSEIFEINEKAGQSAVQVSEDVFPLIKKSAEYSETNKDGFDYTIGPIVNLWRIGYDDARKPSQEEIDKALPLVNEQNVELDADEQTVFLKKNDMRLDLGAIAKGYITDEAIKVFEENDVTTGSVDLGGNIVIRGNSPSRDEGGWNVGVQNPFTERGGIVGFLNLKDQSIVTSGIYERYLEEDGKQYHHLLSPETGYPFDNEIAGVTIISDYSTDGDALSTAVFALGLEGGLNYVNKEKGIEAIFVTKDKDIYTSDGVTDNFNLSDDEFNWINE
;
A
#
# COMPACT_ATOMS: atom_id res chain seq x y z
N MET A 1 -7.46 9.80 10.21
CA MET A 1 -7.43 8.34 10.12
C MET A 1 -6.15 7.90 9.43
N MET A 2 -5.49 6.86 9.91
CA MET A 2 -4.29 6.22 9.31
C MET A 2 -3.11 7.18 8.98
N GLY A 3 -3.05 8.35 9.62
CA GLY A 3 -2.04 9.36 9.32
C GLY A 3 -2.09 9.93 7.90
N THR A 4 -3.25 9.81 7.22
CA THR A 4 -3.48 10.33 5.87
C THR A 4 -4.86 10.99 5.75
N TYR A 5 -5.14 11.59 4.59
CA TYR A 5 -6.49 12.07 4.30
C TYR A 5 -7.40 10.92 3.87
N VAL A 6 -8.70 11.13 4.05
CA VAL A 6 -9.75 10.20 3.65
C VAL A 6 -10.79 10.99 2.84
N ASP A 7 -11.08 10.54 1.63
CA ASP A 7 -12.14 11.10 0.77
C ASP A 7 -13.08 9.97 0.33
N LEU A 8 -14.35 10.07 0.75
CA LEU A 8 -15.41 9.13 0.39
C LEU A 8 -16.49 9.88 -0.37
N ARG A 9 -16.91 9.35 -1.50
CA ARG A 9 -17.95 9.96 -2.33
C ARG A 9 -18.97 8.94 -2.78
N ILE A 10 -20.25 9.27 -2.58
CA ILE A 10 -21.39 8.54 -3.11
C ILE A 10 -22.21 9.50 -3.97
N TYR A 11 -22.64 9.05 -5.13
CA TYR A 11 -23.43 9.84 -6.07
C TYR A 11 -24.85 9.33 -6.24
N ASP A 12 -25.18 8.20 -5.63
CA ASP A 12 -26.55 7.67 -5.57
C ASP A 12 -27.37 8.49 -4.57
N GLU A 13 -28.56 8.96 -4.99
CA GLU A 13 -29.45 9.75 -4.13
C GLU A 13 -29.96 8.92 -2.92
N GLY A 14 -30.01 9.54 -1.75
CA GLY A 14 -30.54 8.93 -0.52
C GLY A 14 -29.64 7.86 0.10
N LYS A 15 -28.33 7.89 -0.19
CA LYS A 15 -27.33 6.98 0.36
C LYS A 15 -26.30 7.68 1.29
N GLU A 16 -26.62 8.88 1.76
CA GLU A 16 -25.71 9.68 2.60
C GLU A 16 -25.31 8.95 3.88
N GLU A 17 -26.23 8.17 4.48
CA GLU A 17 -25.97 7.37 5.68
C GLU A 17 -24.90 6.29 5.47
N VAL A 18 -24.67 5.84 4.24
CA VAL A 18 -23.68 4.82 3.92
C VAL A 18 -22.26 5.36 4.06
N LEU A 19 -22.04 6.67 3.91
CA LEU A 19 -20.76 7.31 4.19
C LEU A 19 -20.37 7.13 5.66
N ASP A 20 -21.30 7.31 6.59
CA ASP A 20 -21.03 7.15 8.02
C ASP A 20 -20.67 5.69 8.34
N LEU A 21 -21.37 4.71 7.74
CA LEU A 21 -21.08 3.30 7.91
C LEU A 21 -19.68 2.94 7.38
N ALA A 22 -19.27 3.50 6.23
CA ALA A 22 -17.94 3.27 5.68
C ALA A 22 -16.84 3.90 6.56
N VAL A 23 -17.10 5.09 7.11
CA VAL A 23 -16.17 5.75 8.06
C VAL A 23 -16.03 4.90 9.32
N GLU A 24 -17.12 4.41 9.91
CA GLU A 24 -17.09 3.51 11.09
C GLU A 24 -16.28 2.25 10.79
N ARG A 25 -16.45 1.65 9.60
CA ARG A 25 -15.68 0.46 9.20
C ARG A 25 -14.19 0.75 9.07
N ILE A 26 -13.80 1.88 8.49
CA ILE A 26 -12.42 2.33 8.38
C ILE A 26 -11.80 2.50 9.78
N GLU A 27 -12.49 3.18 10.71
CA GLU A 27 -12.04 3.39 12.08
C GLU A 27 -11.89 2.07 12.86
N GLU A 28 -12.84 1.16 12.70
CA GLU A 28 -12.76 -0.17 13.30
C GLU A 28 -11.49 -0.92 12.88
N LEU A 29 -11.22 -0.95 11.57
CA LEU A 29 -10.07 -1.65 11.02
C LEU A 29 -8.74 -0.94 11.36
N GLU A 30 -8.69 0.39 11.32
CA GLU A 30 -7.52 1.16 11.76
C GLU A 30 -7.14 0.79 13.21
N ASN A 31 -8.12 0.72 14.12
CA ASN A 31 -7.91 0.36 15.51
C ASN A 31 -7.38 -1.07 15.68
N LYS A 32 -7.79 -2.02 14.82
CA LYS A 32 -7.32 -3.41 14.88
C LYS A 32 -5.92 -3.61 14.29
N LEU A 33 -5.56 -2.81 13.26
CA LEU A 33 -4.39 -3.04 12.42
C LEU A 33 -3.17 -2.17 12.78
N SER A 34 -3.30 -1.21 13.68
CA SER A 34 -2.20 -0.32 14.07
C SER A 34 -1.11 -1.05 14.84
N MET A 35 0.14 -0.99 14.39
CA MET A 35 1.27 -1.52 15.15
C MET A 35 1.65 -0.68 16.39
N ASN A 36 1.12 0.55 16.50
CA ASN A 36 1.48 1.51 17.55
C ASN A 36 0.36 1.74 18.58
N ASP A 37 -0.87 1.26 18.36
CA ASP A 37 -1.96 1.36 19.31
C ASP A 37 -1.96 0.13 20.23
N SER A 38 -1.79 0.36 21.51
CA SER A 38 -1.76 -0.72 22.52
C SER A 38 -3.05 -1.55 22.63
N ASN A 39 -4.14 -1.10 22.02
CA ASN A 39 -5.41 -1.82 22.01
C ASN A 39 -5.60 -2.64 20.71
N SER A 40 -4.68 -2.55 19.76
CA SER A 40 -4.80 -3.24 18.49
C SER A 40 -4.34 -4.70 18.56
N GLU A 41 -4.89 -5.53 17.68
CA GLU A 41 -4.52 -6.95 17.57
C GLU A 41 -3.07 -7.11 17.07
N ILE A 42 -2.62 -6.26 16.16
CA ILE A 42 -1.23 -6.28 15.66
C ILE A 42 -0.25 -5.91 16.76
N PHE A 43 -0.58 -4.93 17.60
CA PHE A 43 0.25 -4.59 18.77
C PHE A 43 0.35 -5.77 19.74
N GLU A 44 -0.77 -6.46 20.04
CA GLU A 44 -0.77 -7.63 20.92
C GLU A 44 0.10 -8.77 20.35
N ILE A 45 0.00 -9.08 19.04
CA ILE A 45 0.87 -10.06 18.38
C ILE A 45 2.34 -9.69 18.59
N ASN A 46 2.69 -8.43 18.39
CA ASN A 46 4.05 -7.92 18.49
C ASN A 46 4.58 -8.01 19.94
N GLU A 47 3.76 -7.70 20.94
CA GLU A 47 4.15 -7.81 22.36
C GLU A 47 4.28 -9.26 22.84
N LYS A 48 3.58 -10.21 22.19
CA LYS A 48 3.65 -11.64 22.50
C LYS A 48 4.70 -12.41 21.70
N ALA A 49 5.49 -11.71 20.88
CA ALA A 49 6.54 -12.33 20.10
C ALA A 49 7.49 -13.18 20.95
N GLY A 50 7.77 -14.42 20.54
CA GLY A 50 8.59 -15.40 21.26
C GLY A 50 7.96 -16.00 22.51
N GLN A 51 6.72 -15.63 22.86
CA GLN A 51 6.07 -16.05 24.11
C GLN A 51 4.87 -16.97 23.87
N SER A 52 3.90 -16.52 23.07
CA SER A 52 2.66 -17.28 22.82
C SER A 52 1.99 -16.84 21.52
N ALA A 53 1.18 -17.74 20.95
CA ALA A 53 0.25 -17.40 19.88
C ALA A 53 -0.83 -16.44 20.41
N VAL A 54 -1.33 -15.58 19.52
CA VAL A 54 -2.42 -14.63 19.75
C VAL A 54 -3.57 -14.98 18.82
N GLN A 55 -4.76 -15.12 19.36
CA GLN A 55 -5.98 -15.26 18.57
C GLN A 55 -6.40 -13.88 18.06
N VAL A 56 -6.74 -13.80 16.77
CA VAL A 56 -7.13 -12.56 16.11
C VAL A 56 -8.52 -12.68 15.48
N SER A 57 -9.11 -11.54 15.15
CA SER A 57 -10.46 -11.47 14.58
C SER A 57 -10.52 -11.96 13.13
N GLU A 58 -11.76 -12.17 12.65
CA GLU A 58 -12.07 -12.49 11.25
C GLU A 58 -11.65 -11.41 10.27
N ASP A 59 -11.44 -10.18 10.72
CA ASP A 59 -10.92 -9.07 9.92
C ASP A 59 -9.40 -9.11 9.76
N VAL A 60 -8.69 -9.52 10.81
CA VAL A 60 -7.23 -9.42 10.87
C VAL A 60 -6.55 -10.67 10.30
N PHE A 61 -7.06 -11.86 10.60
CA PHE A 61 -6.44 -13.12 10.16
C PHE A 61 -6.30 -13.23 8.63
N PRO A 62 -7.34 -12.93 7.81
CA PRO A 62 -7.23 -13.00 6.35
C PRO A 62 -6.17 -12.05 5.78
N LEU A 63 -6.05 -10.85 6.35
CA LEU A 63 -5.04 -9.88 5.92
C LEU A 63 -3.62 -10.36 6.24
N ILE A 64 -3.38 -10.89 7.44
CA ILE A 64 -2.07 -11.46 7.81
C ILE A 64 -1.73 -12.65 6.90
N LYS A 65 -2.69 -13.53 6.63
CA LYS A 65 -2.51 -14.66 5.72
C LYS A 65 -2.14 -14.18 4.30
N LYS A 66 -2.86 -13.18 3.77
CA LYS A 66 -2.57 -12.58 2.46
C LYS A 66 -1.19 -11.91 2.46
N SER A 67 -0.81 -11.24 3.54
CA SER A 67 0.54 -10.68 3.70
C SER A 67 1.63 -11.74 3.67
N ALA A 68 1.39 -12.90 4.28
CA ALA A 68 2.33 -14.02 4.23
C ALA A 68 2.48 -14.57 2.80
N GLU A 69 1.39 -14.70 2.03
CA GLU A 69 1.41 -15.11 0.62
C GLU A 69 2.22 -14.13 -0.24
N TYR A 70 2.07 -12.82 -0.02
CA TYR A 70 2.89 -11.80 -0.70
C TYR A 70 4.37 -11.85 -0.30
N SER A 71 4.67 -12.05 0.99
CA SER A 71 6.06 -12.19 1.47
C SER A 71 6.74 -13.43 0.88
N GLU A 72 6.02 -14.54 0.73
CA GLU A 72 6.56 -15.76 0.13
C GLU A 72 6.89 -15.57 -1.36
N THR A 73 6.04 -14.84 -2.10
CA THR A 73 6.18 -14.65 -3.55
C THR A 73 7.07 -13.48 -3.94
N ASN A 74 7.24 -12.46 -3.05
CA ASN A 74 7.97 -11.21 -3.33
C ASN A 74 9.05 -10.91 -2.28
N LYS A 75 9.83 -11.90 -1.92
CA LYS A 75 10.80 -11.89 -0.79
C LYS A 75 11.76 -10.70 -0.75
N ASP A 76 12.14 -10.19 -1.92
CA ASP A 76 13.13 -9.11 -2.02
C ASP A 76 12.48 -7.72 -1.82
N GLY A 77 11.15 -7.62 -1.93
CA GLY A 77 10.45 -6.35 -1.94
C GLY A 77 9.38 -6.17 -0.87
N PHE A 78 8.73 -7.25 -0.45
CA PHE A 78 7.64 -7.19 0.52
C PHE A 78 7.85 -8.24 1.62
N ASP A 79 7.96 -7.80 2.88
CA ASP A 79 7.95 -8.68 4.04
C ASP A 79 7.17 -8.03 5.18
N TYR A 80 6.04 -8.63 5.56
CA TYR A 80 5.17 -8.12 6.63
C TYR A 80 5.79 -8.24 8.03
N THR A 81 6.95 -8.92 8.17
CA THR A 81 7.73 -8.98 9.42
C THR A 81 8.78 -7.86 9.52
N ILE A 82 8.74 -6.86 8.64
CA ILE A 82 9.70 -5.75 8.56
C ILE A 82 9.64 -4.79 9.76
N GLY A 83 8.66 -4.95 10.64
CA GLY A 83 8.41 -4.08 11.79
C GLY A 83 9.64 -3.72 12.64
N PRO A 84 10.62 -4.61 12.91
CA PRO A 84 11.84 -4.25 13.62
C PRO A 84 12.65 -3.15 12.91
N ILE A 85 12.73 -3.18 11.58
CA ILE A 85 13.43 -2.17 10.77
C ILE A 85 12.64 -0.86 10.74
N VAL A 86 11.32 -0.93 10.49
CA VAL A 86 10.45 0.26 10.52
C VAL A 86 10.55 0.99 11.87
N ASN A 87 10.59 0.24 12.98
CA ASN A 87 10.75 0.80 14.33
C ASN A 87 12.10 1.49 14.57
N LEU A 88 13.16 1.11 13.87
CA LEU A 88 14.46 1.77 13.98
C LEU A 88 14.46 3.12 13.27
N TRP A 89 13.90 3.17 12.06
CA TRP A 89 13.87 4.38 11.22
C TRP A 89 12.80 5.37 11.63
N ARG A 90 11.60 4.90 11.96
CA ARG A 90 10.41 5.69 12.30
C ARG A 90 10.09 6.82 11.31
N ILE A 91 10.35 6.58 10.02
CA ILE A 91 10.08 7.55 8.95
C ILE A 91 8.58 7.89 8.92
N GLY A 92 8.28 9.18 8.96
CA GLY A 92 6.90 9.70 9.04
C GLY A 92 6.42 10.00 10.46
N TYR A 93 7.28 9.81 11.48
CA TYR A 93 7.02 10.22 12.87
C TYR A 93 7.98 11.32 13.30
N ASP A 94 7.62 12.08 14.34
CA ASP A 94 8.40 13.21 14.87
C ASP A 94 9.81 12.79 15.36
N ASP A 95 9.98 11.54 15.74
CA ASP A 95 11.22 10.94 16.22
C ASP A 95 11.96 10.11 15.15
N ALA A 96 11.66 10.37 13.87
CA ALA A 96 12.36 9.74 12.75
C ALA A 96 13.88 9.99 12.84
N ARG A 97 14.66 8.95 12.61
CA ARG A 97 16.12 9.01 12.65
C ARG A 97 16.74 7.98 11.72
N LYS A 98 17.98 8.22 11.33
CA LYS A 98 18.80 7.22 10.67
C LYS A 98 19.40 6.28 11.72
N PRO A 99 19.12 4.97 11.70
CA PRO A 99 19.74 4.02 12.61
C PRO A 99 21.22 3.80 12.28
N SER A 100 21.99 3.40 13.27
CA SER A 100 23.35 2.92 13.05
C SER A 100 23.36 1.55 12.35
N GLN A 101 24.46 1.22 11.66
CA GLN A 101 24.59 -0.10 11.03
C GLN A 101 24.47 -1.23 12.05
N GLU A 102 25.01 -1.06 13.25
CA GLU A 102 24.93 -2.06 14.31
C GLU A 102 23.47 -2.34 14.74
N GLU A 103 22.60 -1.31 14.78
CA GLU A 103 21.18 -1.48 15.08
C GLU A 103 20.48 -2.24 13.96
N ILE A 104 20.77 -1.90 12.69
CA ILE A 104 20.22 -2.59 11.52
C ILE A 104 20.66 -4.06 11.50
N ASP A 105 21.95 -4.34 11.69
CA ASP A 105 22.49 -5.71 11.70
C ASP A 105 21.88 -6.59 12.79
N LYS A 106 21.43 -6.00 13.90
CA LYS A 106 20.71 -6.71 14.97
C LYS A 106 19.25 -6.96 14.63
N ALA A 107 18.59 -6.05 13.90
CA ALA A 107 17.19 -6.15 13.59
C ALA A 107 16.89 -7.02 12.36
N LEU A 108 17.77 -7.00 11.33
CA LEU A 108 17.57 -7.76 10.09
C LEU A 108 17.28 -9.27 10.30
N PRO A 109 17.94 -10.02 11.21
CA PRO A 109 17.63 -11.43 11.45
C PRO A 109 16.24 -11.70 12.03
N LEU A 110 15.52 -10.64 12.44
CA LEU A 110 14.14 -10.71 12.91
C LEU A 110 13.12 -10.53 11.79
N VAL A 111 13.54 -10.03 10.63
CA VAL A 111 12.73 -9.94 9.40
C VAL A 111 12.81 -11.29 8.69
N ASN A 112 11.82 -12.13 8.91
CA ASN A 112 11.78 -13.47 8.32
C ASN A 112 10.38 -14.10 8.51
N GLU A 113 9.60 -14.14 7.44
CA GLU A 113 8.24 -14.69 7.39
C GLU A 113 8.18 -16.18 7.81
N GLN A 114 9.26 -16.96 7.64
CA GLN A 114 9.30 -18.38 8.05
C GLN A 114 9.27 -18.58 9.58
N ASN A 115 9.51 -17.53 10.33
CA ASN A 115 9.38 -17.53 11.78
C ASN A 115 7.98 -17.10 12.26
N VAL A 116 6.99 -17.02 11.38
CA VAL A 116 5.60 -16.80 11.72
C VAL A 116 4.83 -18.11 11.55
N GLU A 117 4.04 -18.49 12.54
CA GLU A 117 3.09 -19.61 12.46
C GLU A 117 1.67 -19.05 12.40
N LEU A 118 0.91 -19.52 11.42
CA LEU A 118 -0.50 -19.20 11.23
C LEU A 118 -1.32 -20.47 11.39
N ASP A 119 -2.29 -20.46 12.30
CA ASP A 119 -3.29 -21.51 12.45
C ASP A 119 -4.65 -21.00 11.96
N ALA A 120 -5.12 -21.54 10.84
CA ALA A 120 -6.36 -21.09 10.21
C ALA A 120 -7.62 -21.61 10.93
N ASP A 121 -7.54 -22.71 11.66
CA ASP A 121 -8.69 -23.28 12.37
C ASP A 121 -8.98 -22.49 13.66
N GLU A 122 -7.92 -22.09 14.34
CA GLU A 122 -8.01 -21.32 15.60
C GLU A 122 -7.85 -19.81 15.38
N GLN A 123 -7.55 -19.37 14.16
CA GLN A 123 -7.24 -17.97 13.79
C GLN A 123 -6.15 -17.39 14.71
N THR A 124 -5.05 -18.10 14.89
CA THR A 124 -3.95 -17.63 15.73
C THR A 124 -2.70 -17.31 14.93
N VAL A 125 -1.93 -16.35 15.46
CA VAL A 125 -0.66 -15.89 14.90
C VAL A 125 0.42 -15.99 15.96
N PHE A 126 1.55 -16.61 15.63
CA PHE A 126 2.68 -16.74 16.54
C PHE A 126 4.00 -16.31 15.87
N LEU A 127 4.63 -15.30 16.44
CA LEU A 127 5.99 -14.89 16.10
C LEU A 127 6.97 -15.70 16.95
N LYS A 128 7.75 -16.60 16.33
CA LYS A 128 8.60 -17.59 17.03
C LYS A 128 9.79 -17.01 17.78
N LYS A 129 10.22 -15.80 17.46
CA LYS A 129 11.38 -15.17 18.08
C LYS A 129 10.96 -13.91 18.83
N ASN A 130 11.62 -13.66 19.97
CA ASN A 130 11.50 -12.39 20.67
C ASN A 130 11.89 -11.23 19.74
N ASP A 131 11.29 -10.08 19.95
CA ASP A 131 11.55 -8.82 19.23
C ASP A 131 11.18 -8.83 17.74
N MET A 132 10.62 -9.92 17.19
CA MET A 132 9.93 -9.87 15.90
C MET A 132 8.73 -8.94 15.99
N ARG A 133 8.41 -8.29 14.87
CA ARG A 133 7.25 -7.41 14.76
C ARG A 133 6.62 -7.51 13.37
N LEU A 134 5.31 -7.58 13.33
CA LEU A 134 4.55 -7.38 12.11
C LEU A 134 4.40 -5.87 11.85
N ASP A 135 4.48 -5.50 10.59
CA ASP A 135 4.06 -4.20 10.06
C ASP A 135 3.25 -4.44 8.78
N LEU A 136 1.99 -4.05 8.81
CA LEU A 136 1.07 -4.20 7.68
C LEU A 136 0.93 -2.90 6.86
N GLY A 137 1.78 -1.91 7.09
CA GLY A 137 1.69 -0.59 6.46
C GLY A 137 1.71 -0.60 4.93
N ALA A 138 2.29 -1.62 4.31
CA ALA A 138 2.36 -1.80 2.86
C ALA A 138 1.18 -2.59 2.25
N ILE A 139 0.13 -2.91 3.03
CA ILE A 139 -1.05 -3.66 2.55
C ILE A 139 -2.34 -3.23 3.26
N ALA A 140 -2.24 -2.70 4.47
CA ALA A 140 -3.40 -2.42 5.32
C ALA A 140 -4.29 -1.30 4.75
N LYS A 141 -3.72 -0.27 4.13
CA LYS A 141 -4.52 0.80 3.52
C LYS A 141 -5.38 0.26 2.37
N GLY A 142 -4.77 -0.58 1.52
CA GLY A 142 -5.49 -1.26 0.45
C GLY A 142 -6.65 -2.11 0.97
N TYR A 143 -6.40 -2.91 2.00
CA TYR A 143 -7.42 -3.74 2.63
C TYR A 143 -8.57 -2.91 3.23
N ILE A 144 -8.26 -1.85 3.94
CA ILE A 144 -9.29 -0.96 4.51
C ILE A 144 -10.09 -0.27 3.41
N THR A 145 -9.45 0.09 2.29
CA THR A 145 -10.14 0.68 1.12
C THR A 145 -11.11 -0.32 0.50
N ASP A 146 -10.71 -1.58 0.33
CA ASP A 146 -11.58 -2.65 -0.18
C ASP A 146 -12.76 -2.92 0.77
N GLU A 147 -12.53 -2.94 2.08
CA GLU A 147 -13.60 -3.12 3.05
C GLU A 147 -14.57 -1.92 3.08
N ALA A 148 -14.08 -0.68 2.88
CA ALA A 148 -14.95 0.49 2.78
C ALA A 148 -15.80 0.46 1.51
N ILE A 149 -15.25 0.03 0.37
CA ILE A 149 -16.03 -0.12 -0.87
C ILE A 149 -17.05 -1.27 -0.78
N LYS A 150 -16.73 -2.30 -0.03
CA LYS A 150 -17.66 -3.40 0.28
C LYS A 150 -18.87 -2.92 1.07
N VAL A 151 -18.69 -1.97 2.01
CA VAL A 151 -19.84 -1.31 2.68
C VAL A 151 -20.72 -0.62 1.66
N PHE A 152 -20.16 0.04 0.63
CA PHE A 152 -20.94 0.63 -0.46
C PHE A 152 -21.75 -0.44 -1.21
N GLU A 153 -21.11 -1.57 -1.54
CA GLU A 153 -21.76 -2.69 -2.25
C GLU A 153 -22.93 -3.30 -1.46
N GLU A 154 -22.71 -3.57 -0.18
CA GLU A 154 -23.71 -4.16 0.71
C GLU A 154 -24.92 -3.24 0.94
N ASN A 155 -24.76 -1.94 0.66
CA ASN A 155 -25.82 -0.94 0.75
C ASN A 155 -26.31 -0.46 -0.62
N ASP A 156 -26.11 -1.24 -1.69
CA ASP A 156 -26.60 -0.95 -3.05
C ASP A 156 -26.11 0.41 -3.61
N VAL A 157 -24.92 0.89 -3.22
CA VAL A 157 -24.28 2.03 -3.87
C VAL A 157 -23.71 1.59 -5.20
N THR A 158 -24.11 2.25 -6.28
CA THR A 158 -23.71 1.91 -7.65
C THR A 158 -22.65 2.83 -8.22
N THR A 159 -22.49 4.03 -7.64
CA THR A 159 -21.58 5.04 -8.14
C THR A 159 -20.90 5.77 -6.98
N GLY A 160 -19.59 5.62 -6.86
CA GLY A 160 -18.83 6.22 -5.77
C GLY A 160 -17.32 6.02 -5.88
N SER A 161 -16.62 6.57 -4.92
CA SER A 161 -15.18 6.38 -4.76
C SER A 161 -14.75 6.41 -3.29
N VAL A 162 -13.71 5.66 -2.99
CA VAL A 162 -12.99 5.68 -1.72
C VAL A 162 -11.54 5.99 -2.02
N ASP A 163 -10.96 7.00 -1.35
CA ASP A 163 -9.54 7.36 -1.42
C ASP A 163 -8.95 7.45 -0.02
N LEU A 164 -8.06 6.52 0.31
CA LEU A 164 -7.32 6.50 1.57
C LEU A 164 -5.85 6.82 1.31
N GLY A 165 -5.56 8.11 1.11
CA GLY A 165 -4.20 8.58 0.96
C GLY A 165 -3.47 8.06 -0.27
N GLY A 166 -4.18 7.91 -1.41
CA GLY A 166 -3.65 7.42 -2.66
C GLY A 166 -3.95 5.95 -2.95
N ASN A 167 -4.61 5.25 -2.02
CA ASN A 167 -5.29 3.99 -2.28
C ASN A 167 -6.72 4.31 -2.71
N ILE A 168 -6.97 4.30 -4.01
CA ILE A 168 -8.23 4.74 -4.59
C ILE A 168 -8.97 3.53 -5.15
N VAL A 169 -10.25 3.36 -4.80
CA VAL A 169 -11.17 2.45 -5.48
C VAL A 169 -12.33 3.25 -6.03
N ILE A 170 -12.65 3.01 -7.29
CA ILE A 170 -13.76 3.64 -8.01
C ILE A 170 -14.81 2.61 -8.38
N ARG A 171 -16.08 3.04 -8.31
CA ARG A 171 -17.24 2.22 -8.62
C ARG A 171 -18.17 2.90 -9.60
N GLY A 172 -18.68 2.13 -10.57
CA GLY A 172 -19.63 2.60 -11.58
C GLY A 172 -19.04 3.60 -12.56
N ASN A 173 -19.90 4.43 -13.14
CA ASN A 173 -19.49 5.46 -14.10
C ASN A 173 -19.40 6.82 -13.41
N SER A 174 -18.47 7.65 -13.87
CA SER A 174 -18.37 9.03 -13.40
C SER A 174 -19.68 9.79 -13.69
N PRO A 175 -20.26 10.49 -12.70
CA PRO A 175 -21.49 11.28 -12.90
C PRO A 175 -21.31 12.46 -13.85
N SER A 176 -20.10 12.83 -14.19
CA SER A 176 -19.78 13.89 -15.15
C SER A 176 -19.72 13.40 -16.61
N ARG A 177 -19.98 12.11 -16.87
CA ARG A 177 -19.89 11.47 -18.19
C ARG A 177 -21.11 10.58 -18.46
N ASP A 178 -21.68 10.69 -19.65
CA ASP A 178 -22.82 9.85 -20.07
C ASP A 178 -22.40 8.38 -20.28
N GLU A 179 -21.15 8.13 -20.70
CA GLU A 179 -20.58 6.81 -20.88
C GLU A 179 -19.07 6.81 -20.52
N GLY A 180 -18.62 5.68 -19.97
CA GLY A 180 -17.19 5.37 -19.77
C GLY A 180 -16.58 5.95 -18.52
N GLY A 181 -16.29 5.13 -17.52
CA GLY A 181 -15.36 5.23 -16.41
C GLY A 181 -15.07 6.62 -15.80
N TRP A 182 -14.09 6.61 -14.96
CA TRP A 182 -13.59 7.80 -14.25
C TRP A 182 -12.23 8.20 -14.81
N ASN A 183 -11.97 9.49 -14.95
CA ASN A 183 -10.61 9.97 -15.17
C ASN A 183 -9.91 10.04 -13.81
N VAL A 184 -8.99 9.13 -13.58
CA VAL A 184 -8.20 9.07 -12.35
C VAL A 184 -6.79 9.56 -12.64
N GLY A 185 -6.32 10.56 -11.88
CA GLY A 185 -5.00 11.16 -12.05
C GLY A 185 -3.89 10.25 -11.51
N VAL A 186 -2.79 10.20 -12.22
CA VAL A 186 -1.53 9.60 -11.76
C VAL A 186 -0.69 10.69 -11.10
N GLN A 187 -0.36 10.52 -9.82
CA GLN A 187 0.32 11.52 -9.01
C GLN A 187 1.71 11.87 -9.59
N ASN A 188 2.00 13.15 -9.66
CA ASN A 188 3.34 13.66 -9.94
C ASN A 188 4.23 13.54 -8.68
N PRO A 189 5.30 12.71 -8.70
CA PRO A 189 6.14 12.46 -7.53
C PRO A 189 7.05 13.64 -7.13
N PHE A 190 7.07 14.72 -7.90
CA PHE A 190 7.93 15.89 -7.68
C PHE A 190 7.16 17.14 -7.24
N THR A 191 5.85 17.03 -7.07
CA THR A 191 4.98 18.12 -6.64
C THR A 191 4.21 17.75 -5.39
N GLU A 192 3.59 18.75 -4.78
CA GLU A 192 2.62 18.52 -3.71
C GLU A 192 1.46 17.64 -4.22
N ARG A 193 0.77 17.00 -3.28
CA ARG A 193 -0.39 16.16 -3.58
C ARG A 193 -1.44 16.90 -4.42
N GLY A 194 -1.94 16.21 -5.46
CA GLY A 194 -2.90 16.76 -6.43
C GLY A 194 -2.26 17.24 -7.73
N GLY A 195 -0.92 17.36 -7.82
CA GLY A 195 -0.24 17.43 -9.10
C GLY A 195 -0.30 16.09 -9.81
N ILE A 196 -0.57 16.07 -11.10
CA ILE A 196 -0.67 14.83 -11.89
C ILE A 196 0.26 14.86 -13.10
N VAL A 197 0.84 13.72 -13.43
CA VAL A 197 1.61 13.55 -14.67
C VAL A 197 0.71 13.22 -15.86
N GLY A 198 -0.43 12.60 -15.61
CA GLY A 198 -1.40 12.15 -16.60
C GLY A 198 -2.61 11.54 -15.93
N PHE A 199 -3.48 10.94 -16.71
CA PHE A 199 -4.69 10.29 -16.20
C PHE A 199 -5.03 9.02 -16.97
N LEU A 200 -5.75 8.14 -16.30
CA LEU A 200 -6.34 6.91 -16.83
C LEU A 200 -7.86 7.01 -16.82
N ASN A 201 -8.51 6.36 -17.77
CA ASN A 201 -9.94 6.12 -17.71
C ASN A 201 -10.21 4.73 -17.14
N LEU A 202 -10.73 4.66 -15.92
CA LEU A 202 -10.93 3.41 -15.18
C LEU A 202 -12.40 3.26 -14.77
N LYS A 203 -12.83 2.01 -14.56
CA LYS A 203 -14.16 1.67 -14.07
C LYS A 203 -14.10 0.40 -13.23
N ASP A 204 -14.73 0.45 -12.05
CA ASP A 204 -14.80 -0.68 -11.11
C ASP A 204 -13.41 -1.29 -10.82
N GLN A 205 -12.43 -0.42 -10.58
CA GLN A 205 -11.02 -0.80 -10.35
C GLN A 205 -10.40 0.00 -9.21
N SER A 206 -9.29 -0.51 -8.74
CA SER A 206 -8.39 0.15 -7.80
C SER A 206 -7.20 0.77 -8.53
N ILE A 207 -6.72 1.90 -8.01
CA ILE A 207 -5.46 2.53 -8.38
C ILE A 207 -4.71 2.90 -7.11
N VAL A 208 -3.50 2.40 -6.95
CA VAL A 208 -2.67 2.60 -5.76
C VAL A 208 -1.31 3.12 -6.17
N THR A 209 -0.88 4.22 -5.56
CA THR A 209 0.42 4.83 -5.86
C THR A 209 1.31 4.80 -4.62
N SER A 210 2.52 4.30 -4.77
CA SER A 210 3.62 4.40 -3.81
C SER A 210 4.77 5.20 -4.40
N GLY A 211 5.39 6.07 -3.58
CA GLY A 211 6.49 6.90 -4.06
C GLY A 211 7.40 7.42 -2.95
N ILE A 212 8.60 7.83 -3.36
CA ILE A 212 9.66 8.31 -2.44
C ILE A 212 9.32 9.63 -1.75
N TYR A 213 8.33 10.34 -2.24
CA TYR A 213 7.91 11.68 -1.79
C TYR A 213 6.89 11.66 -0.65
N GLU A 214 6.22 10.52 -0.40
CA GLU A 214 5.10 10.45 0.56
C GLU A 214 5.56 10.65 2.00
N ARG A 215 6.59 9.92 2.42
CA ARG A 215 7.20 10.04 3.74
C ARG A 215 8.70 9.81 3.61
N TYR A 216 9.48 10.73 4.13
CA TYR A 216 10.93 10.64 4.14
C TYR A 216 11.57 11.36 5.33
N LEU A 217 12.77 10.94 5.65
CA LEU A 217 13.69 11.63 6.55
C LEU A 217 14.76 12.30 5.70
N GLU A 218 15.06 13.56 5.97
CA GLU A 218 16.21 14.24 5.39
C GLU A 218 17.32 14.36 6.44
N GLU A 219 18.47 13.75 6.16
CA GLU A 219 19.63 13.79 7.04
C GLU A 219 20.91 13.89 6.20
N ASP A 220 21.78 14.84 6.55
CA ASP A 220 23.05 15.12 5.86
C ASP A 220 22.89 15.38 4.34
N GLY A 221 21.79 16.01 3.93
CA GLY A 221 21.48 16.30 2.52
C GLY A 221 21.08 15.07 1.69
N LYS A 222 20.83 13.92 2.33
CA LYS A 222 20.29 12.72 1.71
C LYS A 222 18.86 12.47 2.20
N GLN A 223 17.99 12.14 1.25
CA GLN A 223 16.62 11.74 1.52
C GLN A 223 16.55 10.22 1.72
N TYR A 224 15.90 9.80 2.80
CA TYR A 224 15.61 8.41 3.15
C TYR A 224 14.11 8.21 3.19
N HIS A 225 13.54 7.61 2.16
CA HIS A 225 12.10 7.36 2.07
C HIS A 225 11.67 6.10 2.87
N HIS A 226 10.38 5.97 3.12
CA HIS A 226 9.79 4.94 3.96
C HIS A 226 9.72 3.54 3.33
N LEU A 227 9.98 3.39 2.03
CA LEU A 227 10.01 2.10 1.36
C LEU A 227 11.34 1.41 1.68
N LEU A 228 11.31 0.53 2.68
CA LEU A 228 12.49 -0.10 3.27
C LEU A 228 12.70 -1.51 2.72
N SER A 229 13.95 -1.84 2.40
CA SER A 229 14.35 -3.19 1.97
C SER A 229 14.41 -4.17 3.14
N PRO A 230 13.71 -5.30 3.08
CA PRO A 230 13.80 -6.35 4.09
C PRO A 230 15.17 -7.05 4.08
N GLU A 231 15.93 -6.93 3.00
CA GLU A 231 17.28 -7.52 2.87
C GLU A 231 18.36 -6.63 3.49
N THR A 232 18.31 -5.31 3.24
CA THR A 232 19.37 -4.39 3.65
C THR A 232 19.05 -3.57 4.88
N GLY A 233 17.74 -3.42 5.21
CA GLY A 233 17.27 -2.54 6.28
C GLY A 233 17.36 -1.04 5.96
N TYR A 234 17.69 -0.67 4.72
CA TYR A 234 17.72 0.70 4.20
C TYR A 234 16.58 0.95 3.21
N PRO A 235 16.24 2.21 2.93
CA PRO A 235 15.38 2.53 1.80
C PRO A 235 15.92 1.95 0.49
N PHE A 236 15.02 1.48 -0.38
CA PHE A 236 15.40 1.03 -1.72
C PHE A 236 16.12 2.15 -2.47
N ASP A 237 17.14 1.80 -3.23
CA ASP A 237 17.93 2.74 -4.04
C ASP A 237 17.92 2.29 -5.49
N ASN A 238 16.95 2.79 -6.25
CA ASN A 238 16.75 2.52 -7.66
C ASN A 238 16.30 3.80 -8.40
N GLU A 239 16.03 3.70 -9.69
CA GLU A 239 15.66 4.80 -10.58
C GLU A 239 14.22 5.29 -10.41
N ILE A 240 13.35 4.56 -9.68
CA ILE A 240 11.91 4.86 -9.57
C ILE A 240 11.68 6.00 -8.57
N ALA A 241 10.86 6.98 -8.94
CA ALA A 241 10.32 8.00 -8.06
C ALA A 241 8.93 7.65 -7.54
N GLY A 242 8.11 7.00 -8.36
CA GLY A 242 6.79 6.55 -8.00
C GLY A 242 6.31 5.40 -8.89
N VAL A 243 5.50 4.53 -8.34
CA VAL A 243 4.82 3.46 -9.05
C VAL A 243 3.34 3.49 -8.74
N THR A 244 2.52 3.37 -9.77
CA THR A 244 1.06 3.29 -9.66
C THR A 244 0.62 1.93 -10.17
N ILE A 245 -0.09 1.18 -9.33
CA ILE A 245 -0.67 -0.13 -9.67
C ILE A 245 -2.16 0.04 -9.93
N ILE A 246 -2.65 -0.57 -11.00
CA ILE A 246 -4.06 -0.73 -11.33
C ILE A 246 -4.43 -2.20 -11.13
N SER A 247 -5.48 -2.48 -10.38
CA SER A 247 -5.90 -3.83 -10.01
C SER A 247 -7.39 -3.89 -9.70
N ASP A 248 -7.95 -5.10 -9.55
CA ASP A 248 -9.33 -5.28 -9.13
C ASP A 248 -9.53 -4.96 -7.63
N TYR A 249 -8.49 -5.17 -6.80
CA TYR A 249 -8.51 -4.94 -5.35
C TYR A 249 -7.39 -4.01 -4.92
N SER A 250 -7.71 -3.06 -4.06
CA SER A 250 -6.74 -2.11 -3.50
C SER A 250 -5.73 -2.80 -2.58
N THR A 251 -6.12 -3.90 -1.92
CA THR A 251 -5.21 -4.76 -1.14
C THR A 251 -4.04 -5.26 -1.98
N ASP A 252 -4.34 -5.74 -3.20
CA ASP A 252 -3.32 -6.23 -4.14
C ASP A 252 -2.47 -5.09 -4.66
N GLY A 253 -3.10 -3.97 -5.02
CA GLY A 253 -2.41 -2.76 -5.46
C GLY A 253 -1.42 -2.21 -4.42
N ASP A 254 -1.83 -2.17 -3.14
CA ASP A 254 -0.99 -1.66 -2.03
C ASP A 254 0.26 -2.56 -1.85
N ALA A 255 0.07 -3.88 -1.71
CA ALA A 255 1.16 -4.83 -1.56
C ALA A 255 2.11 -4.83 -2.76
N LEU A 256 1.55 -4.85 -3.99
CA LEU A 256 2.34 -4.91 -5.22
C LEU A 256 3.05 -3.59 -5.51
N SER A 257 2.50 -2.43 -5.14
CA SER A 257 3.19 -1.15 -5.34
C SER A 257 4.56 -1.12 -4.64
N THR A 258 4.65 -1.69 -3.44
CA THR A 258 5.92 -1.85 -2.71
C THR A 258 6.80 -2.93 -3.32
N ALA A 259 6.23 -4.10 -3.65
CA ALA A 259 6.97 -5.23 -4.21
C ALA A 259 7.63 -4.90 -5.56
N VAL A 260 6.88 -4.29 -6.50
CA VAL A 260 7.42 -3.95 -7.82
C VAL A 260 8.36 -2.74 -7.78
N PHE A 261 8.16 -1.81 -6.84
CA PHE A 261 9.12 -0.73 -6.59
C PHE A 261 10.50 -1.30 -6.21
N ALA A 262 10.51 -2.33 -5.38
CA ALA A 262 11.75 -2.99 -4.95
C ALA A 262 12.52 -3.65 -6.11
N LEU A 263 11.81 -4.18 -7.11
CA LEU A 263 12.41 -4.84 -8.28
C LEU A 263 13.10 -3.86 -9.25
N GLY A 264 12.95 -2.55 -9.07
CA GLY A 264 13.38 -1.54 -10.04
C GLY A 264 12.53 -1.57 -11.31
N LEU A 265 12.82 -0.67 -12.26
CA LEU A 265 11.98 -0.47 -13.45
C LEU A 265 11.87 -1.73 -14.31
N GLU A 266 12.99 -2.30 -14.74
CA GLU A 266 13.00 -3.47 -15.64
C GLU A 266 12.37 -4.69 -14.96
N GLY A 267 12.73 -4.95 -13.70
CA GLY A 267 12.19 -6.06 -12.92
C GLY A 267 10.69 -5.91 -12.67
N GLY A 268 10.25 -4.71 -12.30
CA GLY A 268 8.86 -4.38 -12.05
C GLY A 268 7.97 -4.51 -13.28
N LEU A 269 8.38 -3.95 -14.43
CA LEU A 269 7.67 -4.11 -15.70
C LEU A 269 7.57 -5.59 -16.12
N ASN A 270 8.69 -6.32 -16.04
CA ASN A 270 8.71 -7.74 -16.37
C ASN A 270 7.81 -8.58 -15.44
N TYR A 271 7.67 -8.19 -14.17
CA TYR A 271 6.77 -8.83 -13.23
C TYR A 271 5.31 -8.56 -13.62
N VAL A 272 4.92 -7.28 -13.73
CA VAL A 272 3.54 -6.87 -13.99
C VAL A 272 3.02 -7.41 -15.33
N ASN A 273 3.81 -7.37 -16.40
CA ASN A 273 3.40 -7.89 -17.72
C ASN A 273 3.15 -9.41 -17.75
N LYS A 274 3.55 -10.15 -16.70
CA LYS A 274 3.25 -11.59 -16.54
C LYS A 274 2.04 -11.86 -15.67
N GLU A 275 1.69 -10.92 -14.81
CA GLU A 275 0.56 -11.05 -13.90
C GLU A 275 -0.75 -10.65 -14.62
N LYS A 276 -1.82 -11.42 -14.36
CA LYS A 276 -3.12 -11.12 -14.95
C LYS A 276 -3.92 -10.19 -14.05
N GLY A 277 -4.54 -9.18 -14.64
CA GLY A 277 -5.42 -8.25 -13.92
C GLY A 277 -4.64 -7.21 -13.10
N ILE A 278 -3.32 -7.12 -13.29
CA ILE A 278 -2.46 -6.11 -12.70
C ILE A 278 -1.79 -5.31 -13.80
N GLU A 279 -1.87 -4.00 -13.71
CA GLU A 279 -1.17 -3.07 -14.60
C GLU A 279 -0.39 -2.05 -13.78
N ALA A 280 0.63 -1.44 -14.39
CA ALA A 280 1.46 -0.47 -13.69
C ALA A 280 1.89 0.71 -14.56
N ILE A 281 2.10 1.85 -13.88
CA ILE A 281 2.78 3.03 -14.42
C ILE A 281 3.95 3.33 -13.49
N PHE A 282 5.14 3.46 -14.06
CA PHE A 282 6.37 3.83 -13.36
C PHE A 282 6.78 5.24 -13.77
N VAL A 283 7.07 6.07 -12.78
CA VAL A 283 7.66 7.39 -12.97
C VAL A 283 9.09 7.34 -12.41
N THR A 284 10.08 7.64 -13.25
CA THR A 284 11.49 7.63 -12.83
C THR A 284 11.93 8.98 -12.24
N LYS A 285 13.09 8.97 -11.58
CA LYS A 285 13.75 10.19 -11.06
C LYS A 285 14.16 11.16 -12.18
N ASP A 286 14.31 10.67 -13.40
CA ASP A 286 14.64 11.46 -14.61
C ASP A 286 13.39 11.97 -15.35
N LYS A 287 12.19 11.82 -14.75
CA LYS A 287 10.88 12.19 -15.32
C LYS A 287 10.47 11.39 -16.56
N ASP A 288 11.00 10.20 -16.74
CA ASP A 288 10.53 9.27 -17.75
C ASP A 288 9.39 8.42 -17.18
N ILE A 289 8.36 8.18 -18.00
CA ILE A 289 7.19 7.36 -17.64
C ILE A 289 7.22 6.09 -18.48
N TYR A 290 7.07 4.96 -17.82
CA TYR A 290 6.95 3.64 -18.43
C TYR A 290 5.64 2.99 -17.99
N THR A 291 4.99 2.27 -18.89
CA THR A 291 3.72 1.61 -18.64
C THR A 291 3.79 0.13 -18.95
N SER A 292 3.05 -0.69 -18.23
CA SER A 292 2.77 -2.06 -18.64
C SER A 292 1.92 -2.10 -19.91
N ASP A 293 1.93 -3.25 -20.60
CA ASP A 293 1.31 -3.42 -21.91
C ASP A 293 -0.19 -3.07 -21.94
N GLY A 294 -0.94 -3.41 -20.88
CA GLY A 294 -2.38 -3.19 -20.82
C GLY A 294 -2.81 -1.75 -20.56
N VAL A 295 -1.89 -0.89 -20.13
CA VAL A 295 -2.15 0.53 -19.85
C VAL A 295 -1.93 1.43 -21.06
N THR A 296 -1.09 1.02 -22.01
CA THR A 296 -0.59 1.87 -23.12
C THR A 296 -1.69 2.61 -23.87
N ASP A 297 -2.83 1.97 -24.14
CA ASP A 297 -3.94 2.60 -24.89
C ASP A 297 -4.84 3.47 -24.02
N ASN A 298 -4.69 3.45 -22.69
CA ASN A 298 -5.59 4.10 -21.75
C ASN A 298 -4.95 5.27 -20.97
N PHE A 299 -3.62 5.35 -20.94
CA PHE A 299 -2.91 6.45 -20.28
C PHE A 299 -2.84 7.68 -21.18
N ASN A 300 -3.09 8.85 -20.59
CA ASN A 300 -3.02 10.14 -21.25
C ASN A 300 -2.06 11.04 -20.47
N LEU A 301 -0.88 11.29 -21.01
CA LEU A 301 0.08 12.25 -20.48
C LEU A 301 -0.50 13.67 -20.51
N SER A 302 -0.37 14.44 -19.44
CA SER A 302 -0.88 15.81 -19.33
C SER A 302 0.15 16.83 -18.85
N ASP A 303 1.32 16.38 -18.42
CA ASP A 303 2.42 17.22 -17.95
C ASP A 303 3.60 17.13 -18.94
N ASP A 304 3.86 18.22 -19.68
CA ASP A 304 4.88 18.29 -20.72
C ASP A 304 6.33 18.22 -20.18
N GLU A 305 6.52 18.24 -18.86
CA GLU A 305 7.83 18.03 -18.23
C GLU A 305 8.27 16.56 -18.21
N PHE A 306 7.37 15.64 -18.54
CA PHE A 306 7.62 14.21 -18.52
C PHE A 306 7.70 13.63 -19.92
N ASN A 307 8.51 12.58 -20.06
CA ASN A 307 8.61 11.82 -21.30
C ASN A 307 7.92 10.48 -21.14
N TRP A 308 6.93 10.20 -21.97
CA TRP A 308 6.33 8.87 -21.99
C TRP A 308 7.10 7.97 -22.95
N ILE A 309 7.77 6.96 -22.40
CA ILE A 309 8.60 6.01 -23.12
C ILE A 309 7.78 4.76 -23.41
N ASN A 310 7.36 4.61 -24.66
CA ASN A 310 6.72 3.40 -25.18
C ASN A 310 7.76 2.62 -25.99
N GLU A 311 8.22 1.49 -25.46
CA GLU A 311 9.04 0.55 -26.24
C GLU A 311 8.24 -0.69 -26.63
#